data_7cd62c243d6fcc4406b57ae73c1f1e1d
#
_entry.id   7cd62c243d6fcc4406b57ae73c1f1e1d
#
_cell.length_a   1.000
_cell.length_b   1.000
_cell.length_c   1.000
_cell.angle_alpha   90.00
_cell.angle_beta   90.00
_cell.angle_gamma   90.00
#
_symmetry.space_group_name_H-M   'P 1'
#
loop_
_entity.id
_entity.type
_entity.pdbx_description
1 polymer ?
#
loop_
_entity_poly.entity_id
_entity_poly.type
_entity_poly.pdbx_seq_one_letter_code
_entity_poly.pdbx_strand_id
1 'polypeptide(L)'
;MKRNFFTPVLLLLGLFFYAGLASCKKEVPDFSKKERDPQLIGTWHLVEKKGKDVGSEYKVLDFKADGSCTGFNFPSGKRLFYTEKNNRLFVFVYGQGFKSSNRIHELFYLIDQDTLHMWIFKDNMLARRYEVGLSYTKTSES
;
A
#
# COMPACT_ATOMS: atom_id res chain seq x y z
N MET A 1 -32.96 -22.02 44.31
CA MET A 1 -31.89 -22.60 43.50
C MET A 1 -31.78 -22.06 42.07
N LYS A 2 -32.70 -21.24 41.68
CA LYS A 2 -32.63 -20.58 40.38
C LYS A 2 -31.59 -19.44 40.30
N ARG A 3 -31.00 -19.05 41.40
CA ARG A 3 -30.03 -17.95 41.48
C ARG A 3 -28.65 -18.27 40.92
N ASN A 4 -28.29 -19.55 40.91
CA ASN A 4 -26.95 -19.94 40.45
C ASN A 4 -26.85 -20.06 38.91
N PHE A 5 -27.96 -19.99 38.19
CA PHE A 5 -27.98 -20.01 36.73
C PHE A 5 -27.67 -18.64 36.10
N PHE A 6 -28.05 -17.59 36.78
CA PHE A 6 -27.88 -16.24 36.21
C PHE A 6 -26.49 -15.68 36.37
N THR A 7 -25.76 -16.09 37.40
CA THR A 7 -24.41 -15.57 37.66
C THR A 7 -23.36 -15.96 36.63
N PRO A 8 -23.28 -17.22 36.17
CA PRO A 8 -22.32 -17.59 35.12
C PRO A 8 -22.69 -17.01 33.75
N VAL A 9 -23.96 -16.80 33.48
CA VAL A 9 -24.39 -16.15 32.20
C VAL A 9 -24.03 -14.70 32.17
N LEU A 10 -24.17 -13.99 33.27
CA LEU A 10 -23.77 -12.61 33.40
C LEU A 10 -22.25 -12.44 33.31
N LEU A 11 -21.48 -13.36 33.87
CA LEU A 11 -20.03 -13.36 33.75
C LEU A 11 -19.58 -13.63 32.32
N LEU A 12 -20.23 -14.54 31.60
CA LEU A 12 -19.95 -14.81 30.21
C LEU A 12 -20.26 -13.61 29.33
N LEU A 13 -21.38 -12.94 29.56
CA LEU A 13 -21.75 -11.72 28.83
C LEU A 13 -20.76 -10.58 29.12
N GLY A 14 -20.28 -10.45 30.35
CA GLY A 14 -19.27 -9.48 30.71
C GLY A 14 -17.92 -9.73 30.05
N LEU A 15 -17.53 -11.00 29.94
CA LEU A 15 -16.30 -11.39 29.22
C LEU A 15 -16.40 -11.13 27.73
N PHE A 16 -17.53 -11.40 27.14
CA PHE A 16 -17.78 -11.10 25.73
C PHE A 16 -17.72 -9.61 25.43
N PHE A 17 -18.28 -8.82 26.33
CA PHE A 17 -18.27 -7.35 26.18
C PHE A 17 -16.85 -6.80 26.34
N TYR A 18 -16.06 -7.36 27.22
CA TYR A 18 -14.66 -6.98 27.43
C TYR A 18 -13.80 -7.36 26.23
N ALA A 19 -13.99 -8.50 25.66
CA ALA A 19 -13.29 -8.93 24.45
C ALA A 19 -13.65 -8.06 23.25
N GLY A 20 -14.91 -7.63 23.13
CA GLY A 20 -15.35 -6.70 22.09
C GLY A 20 -14.72 -5.32 22.23
N LEU A 21 -14.58 -4.81 23.46
CA LEU A 21 -13.92 -3.55 23.73
C LEU A 21 -12.41 -3.61 23.48
N ALA A 22 -11.77 -4.75 23.78
CA ALA A 22 -10.36 -4.94 23.52
C ALA A 22 -10.05 -5.01 22.01
N SER A 23 -10.97 -5.56 21.19
CA SER A 23 -10.81 -5.60 19.75
C SER A 23 -11.01 -4.24 19.07
N CYS A 24 -11.60 -3.27 19.79
CA CYS A 24 -11.74 -1.89 19.31
C CYS A 24 -10.47 -1.04 19.51
N LYS A 25 -9.46 -1.52 20.20
CA LYS A 25 -8.16 -0.87 20.22
C LYS A 25 -7.56 -1.03 18.82
N LYS A 26 -7.34 0.10 18.16
CA LYS A 26 -6.74 0.13 16.82
C LYS A 26 -5.35 -0.51 16.87
N GLU A 27 -5.30 -1.79 16.59
CA GLU A 27 -4.05 -2.44 16.28
C GLU A 27 -3.57 -1.95 14.92
N VAL A 28 -2.30 -1.64 14.84
CA VAL A 28 -1.67 -1.30 13.58
C VAL A 28 -1.82 -2.53 12.66
N PRO A 29 -2.43 -2.37 11.46
CA PRO A 29 -2.56 -3.51 10.57
C PRO A 29 -1.19 -4.10 10.25
N ASP A 30 -1.09 -5.41 10.30
CA ASP A 30 0.14 -6.10 9.94
C ASP A 30 0.26 -6.17 8.41
N PHE A 31 0.92 -5.18 7.85
CA PHE A 31 1.12 -5.10 6.40
C PHE A 31 2.17 -6.09 5.89
N SER A 32 2.89 -6.79 6.78
CA SER A 32 3.85 -7.80 6.37
C SER A 32 3.17 -8.99 5.67
N LYS A 33 1.89 -9.23 6.01
CA LYS A 33 1.09 -10.31 5.41
C LYS A 33 0.38 -9.91 4.12
N LYS A 34 0.48 -8.65 3.71
CA LYS A 34 -0.12 -8.19 2.46
C LYS A 34 0.67 -8.73 1.27
N GLU A 35 -0.05 -9.02 0.21
CA GLU A 35 0.56 -9.49 -1.03
C GLU A 35 1.38 -8.40 -1.69
N ARG A 36 2.46 -8.79 -2.31
CA ARG A 36 3.30 -7.92 -3.11
C ARG A 36 3.64 -8.62 -4.41
N ASP A 37 3.38 -7.95 -5.51
CA ASP A 37 3.69 -8.47 -6.83
C ASP A 37 5.21 -8.62 -6.97
N PRO A 38 5.74 -9.83 -7.13
CA PRO A 38 7.18 -10.03 -7.25
C PRO A 38 7.79 -9.36 -8.48
N GLN A 39 7.00 -9.15 -9.54
CA GLN A 39 7.50 -8.46 -10.73
C GLN A 39 7.80 -6.99 -10.47
N LEU A 40 7.18 -6.41 -9.43
CA LEU A 40 7.40 -5.01 -9.05
C LEU A 40 8.72 -4.81 -8.29
N ILE A 41 9.25 -5.87 -7.67
CA ILE A 41 10.47 -5.78 -6.87
C ILE A 41 11.66 -5.42 -7.76
N GLY A 42 12.37 -4.38 -7.36
CA GLY A 42 13.54 -3.86 -8.08
C GLY A 42 13.57 -2.35 -8.13
N THR A 43 14.52 -1.83 -8.87
CA THR A 43 14.71 -0.40 -9.06
C THR A 43 14.23 0.01 -10.44
N TRP A 44 13.41 1.03 -10.47
CA TRP A 44 12.76 1.52 -11.68
C TRP A 44 13.14 2.98 -11.93
N HIS A 45 13.52 3.29 -13.15
CA HIS A 45 13.91 4.63 -13.58
C HIS A 45 12.87 5.20 -14.52
N LEU A 46 12.46 6.44 -14.24
CA LEU A 46 11.46 7.14 -15.04
C LEU A 46 11.96 7.34 -16.47
N VAL A 47 11.10 6.99 -17.42
CA VAL A 47 11.29 7.36 -18.83
C VAL A 47 10.79 8.80 -18.97
N GLU A 48 11.72 9.74 -19.08
CA GLU A 48 11.40 11.16 -19.19
C GLU A 48 10.76 11.44 -20.55
N LYS A 49 9.65 12.16 -20.52
CA LYS A 49 8.95 12.62 -21.73
C LYS A 49 9.06 14.13 -21.83
N LYS A 50 9.35 14.60 -23.02
CA LYS A 50 9.45 16.03 -23.31
C LYS A 50 8.13 16.74 -22.95
N GLY A 51 8.22 17.82 -22.19
CA GLY A 51 7.05 18.61 -21.78
C GLY A 51 6.33 18.09 -20.55
N LYS A 52 6.77 16.97 -19.97
CA LYS A 52 6.18 16.43 -18.75
C LYS A 52 7.20 16.51 -17.62
N ASP A 53 7.09 17.54 -16.80
CA ASP A 53 7.96 17.72 -15.65
C ASP A 53 7.40 17.02 -14.45
N VAL A 54 8.15 16.05 -13.94
CA VAL A 54 7.78 15.24 -12.77
C VAL A 54 8.78 15.55 -11.67
N GLY A 55 8.30 15.65 -10.44
CA GLY A 55 9.18 15.88 -9.30
C GLY A 55 10.29 14.84 -9.18
N SER A 56 11.44 15.22 -8.67
CA SER A 56 12.61 14.34 -8.54
C SER A 56 12.30 13.09 -7.72
N GLU A 57 11.33 13.15 -6.83
CA GLU A 57 10.90 12.03 -5.98
C GLU A 57 10.31 10.88 -6.79
N TYR A 58 9.84 11.15 -7.99
CA TYR A 58 9.22 10.14 -8.86
C TYR A 58 10.19 9.60 -9.92
N LYS A 59 11.41 10.09 -9.99
CA LYS A 59 12.36 9.69 -11.04
C LYS A 59 12.94 8.30 -10.83
N VAL A 60 13.12 7.89 -9.58
CA VAL A 60 13.62 6.57 -9.23
C VAL A 60 12.70 5.98 -8.17
N LEU A 61 12.15 4.80 -8.47
CA LEU A 61 11.34 4.04 -7.54
C LEU A 61 12.05 2.73 -7.23
N ASP A 62 12.20 2.42 -5.95
CA ASP A 62 12.82 1.17 -5.52
C ASP A 62 11.83 0.42 -4.64
N PHE A 63 11.46 -0.79 -5.05
CA PHE A 63 10.56 -1.67 -4.31
C PHE A 63 11.36 -2.87 -3.82
N LYS A 64 11.41 -3.06 -2.52
CA LYS A 64 12.18 -4.12 -1.88
C LYS A 64 11.30 -5.29 -1.47
N ALA A 65 11.91 -6.47 -1.41
CA ALA A 65 11.20 -7.69 -1.05
C ALA A 65 10.64 -7.67 0.38
N ASP A 66 11.21 -6.86 1.27
CA ASP A 66 10.72 -6.72 2.64
C ASP A 66 9.48 -5.82 2.76
N GLY A 67 9.02 -5.25 1.65
CA GLY A 67 7.86 -4.35 1.61
C GLY A 67 8.20 -2.88 1.75
N SER A 68 9.46 -2.53 1.94
CA SER A 68 9.87 -1.14 1.94
C SER A 68 10.03 -0.62 0.52
N CYS A 69 9.87 0.68 0.34
CA CYS A 69 10.08 1.31 -0.95
C CYS A 69 10.66 2.71 -0.78
N THR A 70 11.26 3.21 -1.83
CA THR A 70 11.75 4.59 -1.93
C THR A 70 11.17 5.24 -3.17
N GLY A 71 11.24 6.54 -3.21
CA GLY A 71 10.57 7.34 -4.22
C GLY A 71 9.24 7.87 -3.69
N PHE A 72 8.44 8.44 -4.56
CA PHE A 72 7.18 9.07 -4.23
C PHE A 72 7.33 10.30 -3.31
N ASN A 73 6.37 11.18 -3.39
CA ASN A 73 6.38 12.39 -2.57
C ASN A 73 5.61 12.16 -1.28
N PHE A 74 6.33 11.73 -0.25
CA PHE A 74 5.80 11.61 1.09
C PHE A 74 6.60 12.46 2.06
N PRO A 75 5.98 12.98 3.12
CA PRO A 75 6.74 13.52 4.24
C PRO A 75 7.58 12.44 4.90
N SER A 76 8.44 12.83 5.81
CA SER A 76 9.37 11.93 6.50
C SER A 76 8.69 10.68 7.07
N GLY A 77 9.32 9.54 6.96
CA GLY A 77 8.82 8.25 7.46
C GLY A 77 9.23 7.09 6.59
N LYS A 78 9.15 5.89 7.15
CA LYS A 78 9.43 4.67 6.40
C LYS A 78 8.28 4.40 5.42
N ARG A 79 8.62 4.23 4.16
CA ARG A 79 7.64 3.97 3.11
C ARG A 79 7.50 2.49 2.88
N LEU A 80 6.26 2.04 2.83
CA LEU A 80 5.91 0.65 2.58
C LEU A 80 4.93 0.57 1.42
N PHE A 81 4.85 -0.60 0.79
CA PHE A 81 3.92 -0.84 -0.30
C PHE A 81 3.33 -2.23 -0.20
N TYR A 82 2.18 -2.40 -0.80
CA TYR A 82 1.58 -3.70 -1.09
C TYR A 82 0.76 -3.60 -2.37
N THR A 83 0.44 -4.74 -2.94
CA THR A 83 -0.37 -4.81 -4.16
C THR A 83 -1.63 -5.61 -3.90
N GLU A 84 -2.67 -5.34 -4.67
CA GLU A 84 -3.91 -6.10 -4.65
C GLU A 84 -4.28 -6.51 -6.08
N LYS A 85 -5.30 -7.36 -6.18
CA LYS A 85 -5.84 -7.79 -7.47
C LYS A 85 -6.26 -6.58 -8.31
N ASN A 86 -6.33 -6.77 -9.63
CA ASN A 86 -6.65 -5.71 -10.59
C ASN A 86 -5.57 -4.62 -10.70
N ASN A 87 -4.32 -5.01 -10.47
CA ASN A 87 -3.16 -4.15 -10.69
C ASN A 87 -3.21 -2.86 -9.86
N ARG A 88 -3.58 -3.01 -8.60
CA ARG A 88 -3.63 -1.90 -7.65
C ARG A 88 -2.38 -1.91 -6.79
N LEU A 89 -1.73 -0.76 -6.71
CA LEU A 89 -0.55 -0.55 -5.88
C LEU A 89 -0.90 0.47 -4.79
N PHE A 90 -0.59 0.12 -3.55
CA PHE A 90 -0.74 1.01 -2.41
C PHE A 90 0.64 1.34 -1.84
N VAL A 91 0.93 2.62 -1.72
CA VAL A 91 2.14 3.13 -1.09
C VAL A 91 1.74 4.01 0.09
N PHE A 92 2.35 3.79 1.23
CA PHE A 92 1.97 4.48 2.45
C PHE A 92 3.19 4.71 3.35
N VAL A 93 3.03 5.63 4.31
CA VAL A 93 4.06 5.92 5.31
C VAL A 93 3.69 5.23 6.61
N TYR A 94 4.62 4.47 7.16
CA TYR A 94 4.46 3.73 8.40
C TYR A 94 5.13 4.49 9.56
N GLY A 95 4.49 4.46 10.72
CA GLY A 95 5.12 4.91 11.99
C GLY A 95 4.85 6.35 12.40
N GLN A 96 4.21 7.16 11.60
CA GLN A 96 3.81 8.51 11.99
C GLN A 96 2.30 8.61 12.15
N GLY A 97 1.82 8.12 13.28
CA GLY A 97 0.44 8.33 13.65
C GLY A 97 -0.52 7.97 12.53
N PHE A 98 -0.94 6.76 12.50
CA PHE A 98 -2.01 6.27 11.63
C PHE A 98 -3.29 7.12 11.67
N LYS A 99 -3.27 8.21 12.41
CA LYS A 99 -4.39 9.15 12.45
C LYS A 99 -4.62 9.86 11.13
N SER A 100 -3.70 9.80 10.22
CA SER A 100 -3.89 10.32 8.89
C SER A 100 -3.89 9.17 7.90
N SER A 101 -5.03 8.51 7.79
CA SER A 101 -5.38 7.69 6.64
C SER A 101 -5.19 8.40 5.30
N ASN A 102 -4.80 9.65 5.34
CA ASN A 102 -4.68 10.54 4.20
C ASN A 102 -3.35 10.39 3.46
N ARG A 103 -2.54 9.39 3.79
CA ARG A 103 -1.22 9.26 3.21
C ARG A 103 -1.00 7.89 2.58
N ILE A 104 -2.08 7.30 2.12
CA ILE A 104 -2.04 6.12 1.27
C ILE A 104 -2.23 6.61 -0.16
N HIS A 105 -1.24 6.38 -1.00
CA HIS A 105 -1.40 6.57 -2.43
C HIS A 105 -1.88 5.28 -3.05
N GLU A 106 -3.01 5.33 -3.70
CA GLU A 106 -3.53 4.25 -4.51
C GLU A 106 -3.19 4.53 -5.97
N LEU A 107 -2.48 3.62 -6.59
CA LEU A 107 -2.06 3.72 -7.97
C LEU A 107 -2.47 2.46 -8.72
N PHE A 108 -2.56 2.57 -10.02
CA PHE A 108 -2.84 1.45 -10.91
C PHE A 108 -1.64 1.25 -11.81
N TYR A 109 -1.24 0.01 -12.03
CA TYR A 109 -0.01 -0.26 -12.75
C TYR A 109 -0.15 -1.44 -13.71
N LEU A 110 0.67 -1.45 -14.73
CA LEU A 110 0.87 -2.58 -15.62
C LEU A 110 2.37 -2.77 -15.83
N ILE A 111 2.80 -4.01 -15.78
CA ILE A 111 4.19 -4.36 -16.11
C ILE A 111 4.17 -5.11 -17.42
N ASP A 112 4.88 -4.57 -18.39
CA ASP A 112 5.09 -5.18 -19.69
C ASP A 112 6.59 -5.36 -19.90
N GLN A 113 7.06 -6.60 -19.77
CA GLN A 113 8.49 -6.93 -19.77
C GLN A 113 9.25 -6.10 -18.72
N ASP A 114 10.17 -5.25 -19.13
CA ASP A 114 10.96 -4.41 -18.24
C ASP A 114 10.40 -3.00 -18.09
N THR A 115 9.16 -2.77 -18.48
CA THR A 115 8.51 -1.46 -18.39
C THR A 115 7.36 -1.50 -17.40
N LEU A 116 7.37 -0.56 -16.47
CA LEU A 116 6.31 -0.33 -15.50
C LEU A 116 5.54 0.91 -15.92
N HIS A 117 4.24 0.76 -16.11
CA HIS A 117 3.35 1.88 -16.38
C HIS A 117 2.47 2.12 -15.15
N MET A 118 2.30 3.38 -14.76
CA MET A 118 1.52 3.74 -13.58
C MET A 118 0.54 4.86 -13.89
N TRP A 119 -0.63 4.76 -13.30
CA TRP A 119 -1.71 5.76 -13.43
C TRP A 119 -2.35 6.03 -12.07
N ILE A 120 -2.91 7.23 -11.94
CA ILE A 120 -3.71 7.61 -10.78
C ILE A 120 -5.13 7.07 -10.91
N PHE A 121 -5.66 6.98 -12.12
CA PHE A 121 -7.04 6.57 -12.38
C PHE A 121 -7.09 5.21 -13.08
N LYS A 122 -7.97 4.35 -12.57
CA LYS A 122 -8.19 3.00 -13.12
C LYS A 122 -8.60 3.03 -14.60
N ASP A 123 -9.45 3.96 -14.97
CA ASP A 123 -9.95 4.03 -16.34
C ASP A 123 -8.83 4.32 -17.33
N ASN A 124 -7.85 5.12 -16.94
CA ASN A 124 -6.69 5.40 -17.78
C ASN A 124 -5.80 4.16 -17.95
N MET A 125 -5.68 3.34 -16.92
CA MET A 125 -4.99 2.06 -17.01
C MET A 125 -5.73 1.10 -17.94
N LEU A 126 -7.04 0.96 -17.78
CA LEU A 126 -7.85 0.05 -18.59
C LEU A 126 -7.85 0.45 -20.06
N ALA A 127 -7.87 1.74 -20.33
CA ALA A 127 -7.78 2.27 -21.70
C ALA A 127 -6.35 2.36 -22.22
N ARG A 128 -5.35 2.01 -21.43
CA ARG A 128 -3.91 2.06 -21.76
C ARG A 128 -3.48 3.42 -22.27
N ARG A 129 -3.90 4.46 -21.58
CA ARG A 129 -3.58 5.83 -21.96
C ARG A 129 -2.20 6.21 -21.42
N TYR A 130 -1.18 5.75 -22.12
CA TYR A 130 0.22 5.94 -21.70
C TYR A 130 0.63 7.41 -21.65
N GLU A 131 -0.02 8.27 -22.39
CA GLU A 131 0.25 9.70 -22.45
C GLU A 131 -0.06 10.44 -21.15
N VAL A 132 -0.97 9.89 -20.31
CA VAL A 132 -1.33 10.49 -19.04
C VAL A 132 -0.74 9.75 -17.84
N GLY A 133 -0.01 8.65 -18.08
CA GLY A 133 0.64 7.87 -17.04
C GLY A 133 2.13 8.18 -16.95
N LEU A 134 2.77 7.53 -15.99
CA LEU A 134 4.22 7.50 -15.86
C LEU A 134 4.74 6.13 -16.29
N SER A 135 5.85 6.11 -16.98
CA SER A 135 6.49 4.87 -17.43
C SER A 135 7.91 4.80 -16.90
N TYR A 136 8.30 3.62 -16.49
CA TYR A 136 9.60 3.34 -15.87
C TYR A 136 10.23 2.12 -16.53
N THR A 137 11.54 2.12 -16.60
CA THR A 137 12.31 0.94 -17.02
C THR A 137 13.06 0.37 -15.83
N LYS A 138 13.11 -0.95 -15.76
CA LYS A 138 13.81 -1.64 -14.69
C LYS A 138 15.32 -1.58 -14.94
N THR A 139 16.05 -1.23 -13.89
CA THR A 139 17.50 -1.29 -13.95
C THR A 139 17.92 -2.75 -14.01
N SER A 140 18.67 -3.11 -15.05
CA SER A 140 19.31 -4.42 -15.07
C SER A 140 20.41 -4.44 -14.02
N GLU A 141 20.24 -5.25 -13.01
CA GLU A 141 21.33 -5.52 -12.09
C GLU A 141 22.40 -6.28 -12.83
N SER A 142 23.52 -5.63 -12.98
CA SER A 142 24.73 -6.30 -13.42
C SER A 142 25.30 -7.14 -12.27
#